data_bbb409ed3db6d5392ba5ba55f318d280
#
_entry.id   bbb409ed3db6d5392ba5ba55f318d280
#
_cell.length_a   1.000
_cell.length_b   1.000
_cell.length_c   1.000
_cell.angle_alpha   90.00
_cell.angle_beta   90.00
_cell.angle_gamma   90.00
#
_symmetry.space_group_name_H-M   'P 1'
#
loop_
_entity.id
_entity.type
_entity.pdbx_description
1 polymer ?
#
loop_
_entity_poly.entity_id
_entity_poly.type
_entity_poly.pdbx_seq_one_letter_code
_entity_poly.pdbx_strand_id
1 'polypeptide(L)'
;LQEIEATLHREVDYLHEARQLAWFADHATLPGVVIPRPVASHTRAQVLTLDHVEGLHLDAWLRTAPSQALRDAAGQRLFDWFLHCAFGLGRLHADLHPGNVLFLPDGRIGMLDFGCTRALSAAFRADLARAWSAVLRPDGPERNQELLAAYRALGLLAPSLDQATFTRELLPVLAPMLDWQVQPLRTPRFDFAHKTPPRHPAPAQQRLLADHLAGMPPEMPAFERAWMGLMHLLTRLGAHVDTASRWIAPATPRASGTVETG
;
A
#
# COMPACT_ATOMS: atom_id res chain seq x y z
N LEU A 1 0.61 27.25 8.23
CA LEU A 1 2.04 27.62 8.27
C LEU A 1 2.81 26.71 9.25
N GLN A 2 2.43 26.63 10.53
CA GLN A 2 3.11 25.79 11.54
C GLN A 2 3.16 24.29 11.17
N GLU A 3 2.15 23.78 10.51
CA GLU A 3 2.10 22.37 10.08
C GLU A 3 3.00 22.11 8.87
N ILE A 4 3.12 23.08 7.98
CA ILE A 4 4.07 23.07 6.85
C ILE A 4 5.51 23.19 7.35
N GLU A 5 5.79 24.08 8.30
CA GLU A 5 7.09 24.19 8.96
C GLU A 5 7.50 22.90 9.70
N ALA A 6 6.58 22.31 10.45
CA ALA A 6 6.82 21.04 11.15
C ALA A 6 7.03 19.86 10.17
N THR A 7 6.45 19.89 8.99
CA THR A 7 6.68 18.91 7.93
C THR A 7 8.03 19.13 7.26
N LEU A 8 8.38 20.37 6.91
CA LEU A 8 9.69 20.73 6.39
C LEU A 8 10.83 20.42 7.37
N HIS A 9 10.64 20.68 8.66
CA HIS A 9 11.63 20.30 9.67
C HIS A 9 11.81 18.79 9.83
N ARG A 10 10.78 18.00 9.60
CA ARG A 10 10.87 16.52 9.58
C ARG A 10 11.55 15.98 8.33
N GLU A 11 11.35 16.62 7.19
CA GLU A 11 12.02 16.25 5.93
C GLU A 11 13.53 16.53 5.94
N VAL A 12 14.04 17.31 6.90
CA VAL A 12 15.47 17.63 7.05
C VAL A 12 16.11 16.89 8.23
N ASP A 13 15.40 16.01 8.94
CA ASP A 13 15.97 15.22 10.05
C ASP A 13 16.52 13.88 9.54
N TYR A 14 17.72 13.90 9.00
CA TYR A 14 18.40 12.70 8.54
C TYR A 14 18.72 11.70 9.66
N LEU A 15 18.71 12.10 10.92
CA LEU A 15 18.81 11.15 12.03
C LEU A 15 17.51 10.35 12.18
N HIS A 16 16.35 10.98 11.91
CA HIS A 16 15.08 10.25 11.84
C HIS A 16 15.08 9.25 10.69
N GLU A 17 15.43 9.68 9.49
CA GLU A 17 15.51 8.81 8.33
C GLU A 17 16.50 7.66 8.54
N ALA A 18 17.69 7.92 9.10
CA ALA A 18 18.64 6.86 9.44
C ALA A 18 18.05 5.80 10.38
N ARG A 19 17.24 6.20 11.37
CA ARG A 19 16.56 5.26 12.27
C ARG A 19 15.52 4.42 11.54
N GLN A 20 14.73 5.04 10.64
CA GLN A 20 13.75 4.32 9.82
C GLN A 20 14.45 3.32 8.91
N LEU A 21 15.48 3.77 8.21
CA LEU A 21 16.27 2.94 7.30
C LEU A 21 16.88 1.74 8.01
N ALA A 22 17.51 1.93 9.17
CA ALA A 22 18.07 0.85 9.98
C ALA A 22 16.98 -0.16 10.38
N TRP A 23 15.82 0.35 10.81
CA TRP A 23 14.70 -0.51 11.17
C TRP A 23 14.22 -1.38 10.00
N PHE A 24 14.03 -0.79 8.80
CA PHE A 24 13.62 -1.56 7.61
C PHE A 24 14.71 -2.55 7.18
N ALA A 25 15.98 -2.16 7.25
CA ALA A 25 17.09 -3.05 6.95
C ALA A 25 17.18 -4.27 7.89
N ASP A 26 16.69 -4.13 9.14
CA ASP A 26 16.69 -5.21 10.12
C ASP A 26 15.42 -6.09 10.04
N HIS A 27 14.26 -5.53 9.67
CA HIS A 27 12.97 -6.22 9.79
C HIS A 27 12.29 -6.52 8.47
N ALA A 28 12.54 -5.74 7.41
CA ALA A 28 11.85 -5.84 6.13
C ALA A 28 12.68 -6.56 5.05
N THR A 29 13.52 -7.50 5.47
CA THR A 29 14.37 -8.28 4.56
C THR A 29 13.56 -9.35 3.85
N LEU A 30 13.57 -9.31 2.52
CA LEU A 30 13.07 -10.37 1.65
C LEU A 30 14.15 -10.76 0.63
N PRO A 31 14.15 -12.01 0.14
CA PRO A 31 15.09 -12.42 -0.90
C PRO A 31 15.03 -11.52 -2.13
N GLY A 32 16.17 -10.95 -2.50
CA GLY A 32 16.29 -10.07 -3.66
C GLY A 32 15.89 -8.61 -3.42
N VAL A 33 15.66 -8.20 -2.16
CA VAL A 33 15.46 -6.80 -1.77
C VAL A 33 16.67 -6.33 -0.97
N VAL A 34 17.27 -5.23 -1.37
CA VAL A 34 18.41 -4.58 -0.72
C VAL A 34 17.95 -3.27 -0.11
N ILE A 35 18.28 -3.06 1.15
CA ILE A 35 18.07 -1.79 1.86
C ILE A 35 19.43 -1.34 2.35
N PRO A 36 19.95 -0.17 1.92
CA PRO A 36 21.24 0.32 2.39
C PRO A 36 21.22 0.57 3.89
N ARG A 37 22.37 0.43 4.55
CA ARG A 37 22.48 0.75 5.98
C ARG A 37 23.08 2.11 6.20
N PRO A 38 22.62 2.86 7.21
CA PRO A 38 23.25 4.11 7.57
C PRO A 38 24.60 3.85 8.23
N VAL A 39 25.61 4.63 7.82
CA VAL A 39 26.94 4.65 8.44
C VAL A 39 26.88 5.62 9.63
N ALA A 40 26.62 5.08 10.81
CA ALA A 40 26.33 5.85 12.02
C ALA A 40 27.44 6.87 12.39
N SER A 41 28.73 6.50 12.19
CA SER A 41 29.87 7.38 12.46
C SER A 41 29.91 8.62 11.56
N HIS A 42 29.27 8.60 10.38
CA HIS A 42 29.27 9.65 9.37
C HIS A 42 27.88 10.28 9.15
N THR A 43 26.85 9.83 9.87
CA THR A 43 25.50 10.39 9.79
C THR A 43 25.31 11.46 10.88
N ARG A 44 24.73 12.60 10.51
CA ARG A 44 24.42 13.76 11.35
C ARG A 44 23.04 14.30 11.00
N ALA A 45 22.53 15.25 11.73
CA ALA A 45 21.19 15.83 11.49
C ALA A 45 21.00 16.35 10.05
N GLN A 46 22.07 16.83 9.41
CA GLN A 46 22.02 17.40 8.06
C GLN A 46 22.83 16.59 7.03
N VAL A 47 23.34 15.42 7.38
CA VAL A 47 24.11 14.54 6.50
C VAL A 47 23.71 13.09 6.77
N LEU A 48 23.17 12.42 5.78
CA LEU A 48 22.90 10.99 5.80
C LEU A 48 23.97 10.27 4.95
N THR A 49 24.75 9.41 5.59
CA THR A 49 25.72 8.57 4.92
C THR A 49 25.24 7.14 4.92
N LEU A 50 25.18 6.53 3.75
CA LEU A 50 24.64 5.18 3.54
C LEU A 50 25.64 4.27 2.85
N ASP A 51 25.46 2.97 2.98
CA ASP A 51 26.07 1.99 2.09
C ASP A 51 25.67 2.32 0.64
N HIS A 52 26.66 2.25 -0.27
CA HIS A 52 26.39 2.45 -1.68
C HIS A 52 25.68 1.22 -2.27
N VAL A 53 24.56 1.44 -2.93
CA VAL A 53 23.83 0.42 -3.68
C VAL A 53 23.98 0.73 -5.17
N GLU A 54 24.70 -0.13 -5.89
CA GLU A 54 24.87 0.01 -7.34
C GLU A 54 23.64 -0.50 -8.08
N GLY A 55 23.02 0.38 -8.86
CA GLY A 55 21.81 0.05 -9.62
C GLY A 55 21.33 1.20 -10.49
N LEU A 56 20.35 0.93 -11.32
CA LEU A 56 19.71 1.93 -12.20
C LEU A 56 18.31 2.25 -11.72
N HIS A 57 17.92 3.51 -11.78
CA HIS A 57 16.51 3.89 -11.63
C HIS A 57 15.68 3.38 -12.81
N LEU A 58 14.38 3.26 -12.62
CA LEU A 58 13.43 2.61 -13.53
C LEU A 58 13.63 2.99 -15.00
N ASP A 59 13.69 4.28 -15.32
CA ASP A 59 13.78 4.72 -16.72
C ASP A 59 15.12 4.35 -17.37
N ALA A 60 16.20 4.45 -16.62
CA ALA A 60 17.51 4.05 -17.08
C ALA A 60 17.58 2.52 -17.27
N TRP A 61 17.01 1.78 -16.33
CA TRP A 61 16.97 0.34 -16.41
C TRP A 61 16.09 -0.17 -17.58
N LEU A 62 14.91 0.42 -17.82
CA LEU A 62 14.05 0.06 -18.94
C LEU A 62 14.72 0.33 -20.30
N ARG A 63 15.57 1.37 -20.40
CA ARG A 63 16.37 1.63 -21.62
C ARG A 63 17.39 0.52 -21.93
N THR A 64 17.77 -0.28 -20.95
CA THR A 64 18.62 -1.47 -21.19
C THR A 64 17.85 -2.64 -21.82
N ALA A 65 16.55 -2.47 -22.09
CA ALA A 65 15.64 -3.48 -22.64
C ALA A 65 15.66 -4.81 -21.86
N PRO A 66 15.41 -4.79 -20.52
CA PRO A 66 15.40 -6.01 -19.74
C PRO A 66 14.34 -7.00 -20.23
N SER A 67 14.67 -8.30 -20.15
CA SER A 67 13.74 -9.35 -20.54
C SER A 67 12.45 -9.30 -19.70
N GLN A 68 11.36 -9.88 -20.22
CA GLN A 68 10.11 -9.98 -19.46
C GLN A 68 10.32 -10.69 -18.13
N ALA A 69 11.12 -11.76 -18.10
CA ALA A 69 11.42 -12.49 -16.85
C ALA A 69 12.10 -11.61 -15.78
N LEU A 70 12.98 -10.70 -16.18
CA LEU A 70 13.60 -9.74 -15.24
C LEU A 70 12.59 -8.72 -14.75
N ARG A 71 11.71 -8.23 -15.62
CA ARG A 71 10.63 -7.30 -15.25
C ARG A 71 9.63 -7.95 -14.29
N ASP A 72 9.25 -9.20 -14.57
CA ASP A 72 8.36 -9.98 -13.71
C ASP A 72 8.98 -10.22 -12.34
N ALA A 73 10.25 -10.62 -12.29
CA ALA A 73 10.96 -10.85 -11.04
C ALA A 73 11.11 -9.58 -10.18
N ALA A 74 11.41 -8.45 -10.82
CA ALA A 74 11.48 -7.16 -10.12
C ALA A 74 10.10 -6.73 -9.59
N GLY A 75 9.06 -6.86 -10.43
CA GLY A 75 7.67 -6.58 -10.04
C GLY A 75 7.19 -7.46 -8.89
N GLN A 76 7.52 -8.75 -8.90
CA GLN A 76 7.19 -9.68 -7.82
C GLN A 76 7.83 -9.23 -6.49
N ARG A 77 9.12 -8.87 -6.51
CA ARG A 77 9.82 -8.40 -5.30
C ARG A 77 9.19 -7.13 -4.73
N LEU A 78 8.83 -6.17 -5.58
CA LEU A 78 8.15 -4.94 -5.16
C LEU A 78 6.79 -5.23 -4.54
N PHE A 79 6.00 -6.09 -5.17
CA PHE A 79 4.67 -6.48 -4.69
C PHE A 79 4.73 -7.21 -3.36
N ASP A 80 5.58 -8.22 -3.25
CA ASP A 80 5.74 -9.01 -2.03
C ASP A 80 6.30 -8.17 -0.88
N TRP A 81 7.28 -7.31 -1.16
CA TRP A 81 7.87 -6.43 -0.17
C TRP A 81 6.86 -5.41 0.37
N PHE A 82 6.06 -4.81 -0.51
CA PHE A 82 4.99 -3.90 -0.09
C PHE A 82 3.99 -4.59 0.85
N LEU A 83 3.49 -5.75 0.45
CA LEU A 83 2.50 -6.48 1.25
C LEU A 83 3.11 -6.97 2.58
N HIS A 84 4.35 -7.42 2.58
CA HIS A 84 5.07 -7.77 3.79
C HIS A 84 5.19 -6.59 4.75
N CYS A 85 5.62 -5.44 4.27
CA CYS A 85 5.73 -4.22 5.08
C CYS A 85 4.37 -3.75 5.60
N ALA A 86 3.38 -3.64 4.72
CA ALA A 86 2.06 -3.10 5.07
C ALA A 86 1.28 -4.03 6.01
N PHE A 87 1.12 -5.30 5.64
CA PHE A 87 0.24 -6.23 6.36
C PHE A 87 0.99 -7.13 7.34
N GLY A 88 2.22 -7.52 7.03
CA GLY A 88 3.05 -8.34 7.92
C GLY A 88 3.63 -7.54 9.06
N LEU A 89 4.43 -6.52 8.75
CA LEU A 89 5.15 -5.74 9.75
C LEU A 89 4.32 -4.58 10.31
N GLY A 90 3.31 -4.10 9.59
CA GLY A 90 2.52 -2.93 9.98
C GLY A 90 3.32 -1.63 9.91
N ARG A 91 4.30 -1.57 9.02
CA ARG A 91 5.09 -0.36 8.78
C ARG A 91 5.31 -0.19 7.29
N LEU A 92 4.87 0.95 6.78
CA LEU A 92 4.79 1.23 5.35
C LEU A 92 5.90 2.21 4.92
N HIS A 93 6.60 1.90 3.82
CA HIS A 93 7.31 2.90 3.03
C HIS A 93 6.25 3.68 2.25
N ALA A 94 5.97 4.90 2.70
CA ALA A 94 4.81 5.63 2.23
C ALA A 94 5.08 6.51 0.99
N ASP A 95 6.24 6.35 0.37
CA ASP A 95 6.65 7.12 -0.82
C ASP A 95 7.25 6.24 -1.92
N LEU A 96 6.48 5.23 -2.36
CA LEU A 96 6.88 4.35 -3.44
C LEU A 96 6.75 5.07 -4.79
N HIS A 97 7.89 5.49 -5.33
CA HIS A 97 7.97 6.06 -6.68
C HIS A 97 9.27 5.65 -7.38
N PRO A 98 9.40 5.83 -8.70
CA PRO A 98 10.56 5.36 -9.47
C PRO A 98 11.93 5.87 -8.99
N GLY A 99 11.98 7.03 -8.35
CA GLY A 99 13.21 7.61 -7.80
C GLY A 99 13.73 6.91 -6.55
N ASN A 100 12.86 6.18 -5.84
CA ASN A 100 13.19 5.49 -4.59
C ASN A 100 13.45 4.00 -4.80
N VAL A 101 13.51 3.54 -6.06
CA VAL A 101 13.77 2.13 -6.40
C VAL A 101 14.96 2.04 -7.36
N LEU A 102 15.91 1.17 -7.05
CA LEU A 102 17.01 0.78 -7.92
C LEU A 102 16.81 -0.65 -8.41
N PHE A 103 17.21 -0.87 -9.66
CA PHE A 103 17.27 -2.18 -10.30
C PHE A 103 18.74 -2.57 -10.45
N LEU A 104 19.16 -3.62 -9.75
CA LEU A 104 20.55 -4.02 -9.64
C LEU A 104 20.94 -4.97 -10.80
N PRO A 105 22.23 -5.02 -11.18
CA PRO A 105 22.70 -5.89 -12.27
C PRO A 105 22.43 -7.38 -12.06
N ASP A 106 22.39 -7.83 -10.80
CA ASP A 106 22.10 -9.22 -10.41
C ASP A 106 20.60 -9.56 -10.31
N GLY A 107 19.73 -8.61 -10.72
CA GLY A 107 18.29 -8.75 -10.73
C GLY A 107 17.62 -8.44 -9.40
N ARG A 108 18.35 -8.09 -8.33
CA ARG A 108 17.76 -7.58 -7.09
C ARG A 108 17.20 -6.17 -7.28
N ILE A 109 16.40 -5.73 -6.31
CA ILE A 109 15.93 -4.35 -6.21
C ILE A 109 16.52 -3.68 -4.97
N GLY A 110 16.85 -2.39 -5.07
CA GLY A 110 17.25 -1.56 -3.95
C GLY A 110 16.12 -0.60 -3.55
N MET A 111 15.82 -0.52 -2.27
CA MET A 111 14.83 0.42 -1.74
C MET A 111 15.55 1.56 -1.05
N LEU A 112 15.24 2.78 -1.47
CA LEU A 112 15.89 4.02 -1.01
C LEU A 112 14.89 4.95 -0.34
N ASP A 113 15.39 5.97 0.36
CA ASP A 113 14.63 7.08 0.95
C ASP A 113 13.52 6.63 1.90
N PHE A 114 13.89 6.45 3.16
CA PHE A 114 12.94 6.06 4.21
C PHE A 114 12.50 7.25 5.08
N GLY A 115 12.66 8.48 4.60
CA GLY A 115 12.18 9.69 5.26
C GLY A 115 10.66 9.71 5.43
N CYS A 116 9.93 9.14 4.47
CA CYS A 116 8.47 9.05 4.52
C CYS A 116 8.01 7.64 4.83
N THR A 117 7.86 7.33 6.13
CA THR A 117 7.34 6.03 6.59
C THR A 117 6.10 6.22 7.46
N ARG A 118 5.23 5.20 7.52
CA ARG A 118 4.01 5.22 8.33
C ARG A 118 3.79 3.90 9.06
N ALA A 119 3.53 3.99 10.36
CA ALA A 119 3.01 2.85 11.11
C ALA A 119 1.54 2.64 10.75
N LEU A 120 1.15 1.38 10.53
CA LEU A 120 -0.22 0.95 10.30
C LEU A 120 -0.69 0.15 11.51
N SER A 121 -1.73 0.60 12.19
CA SER A 121 -2.29 -0.10 13.33
C SER A 121 -2.84 -1.48 12.95
N ALA A 122 -2.86 -2.41 13.90
CA ALA A 122 -3.42 -3.73 13.65
C ALA A 122 -4.91 -3.66 13.28
N ALA A 123 -5.66 -2.73 13.87
CA ALA A 123 -7.06 -2.49 13.54
C ALA A 123 -7.23 -2.02 12.10
N PHE A 124 -6.50 -0.99 11.69
CA PHE A 124 -6.53 -0.49 10.31
C PHE A 124 -6.23 -1.60 9.29
N ARG A 125 -5.17 -2.38 9.51
CA ARG A 125 -4.79 -3.49 8.62
C ARG A 125 -5.88 -4.56 8.53
N ALA A 126 -6.47 -4.94 9.65
CA ALA A 126 -7.53 -5.94 9.70
C ALA A 126 -8.80 -5.47 8.98
N ASP A 127 -9.22 -4.22 9.21
CA ASP A 127 -10.43 -3.69 8.61
C ASP A 127 -10.26 -3.41 7.11
N LEU A 128 -9.07 -2.97 6.69
CA LEU A 128 -8.74 -2.83 5.28
C LEU A 128 -8.72 -4.19 4.55
N ALA A 129 -8.11 -5.21 5.16
CA ALA A 129 -8.12 -6.58 4.62
C ALA A 129 -9.55 -7.14 4.52
N ARG A 130 -10.42 -6.86 5.50
CA ARG A 130 -11.85 -7.22 5.44
C ARG A 130 -12.57 -6.52 4.29
N ALA A 131 -12.34 -5.21 4.12
CA ALA A 131 -12.92 -4.46 3.02
C ALA A 131 -12.51 -5.05 1.65
N TRP A 132 -11.21 -5.29 1.45
CA TRP A 132 -10.71 -5.91 0.22
C TRP A 132 -11.26 -7.32 0.00
N SER A 133 -11.30 -8.14 1.05
CA SER A 133 -11.87 -9.49 0.98
C SER A 133 -13.36 -9.45 0.60
N ALA A 134 -14.12 -8.48 1.12
CA ALA A 134 -15.51 -8.29 0.73
C ALA A 134 -15.64 -7.91 -0.76
N VAL A 135 -14.82 -6.97 -1.26
CA VAL A 135 -14.85 -6.58 -2.69
C VAL A 135 -14.50 -7.74 -3.63
N LEU A 136 -13.68 -8.70 -3.18
CA LEU A 136 -13.30 -9.88 -3.97
C LEU A 136 -14.39 -10.94 -4.06
N ARG A 137 -15.42 -10.90 -3.20
CA ARG A 137 -16.56 -11.81 -3.25
C ARG A 137 -17.53 -11.46 -4.39
N PRO A 138 -18.33 -12.41 -4.85
CA PRO A 138 -19.45 -12.13 -5.75
C PRO A 138 -20.41 -11.08 -5.18
N ASP A 139 -21.02 -10.29 -6.06
CA ASP A 139 -22.02 -9.31 -5.67
C ASP A 139 -23.20 -9.94 -4.95
N GLY A 140 -23.61 -9.34 -3.84
CA GLY A 140 -24.72 -9.85 -3.05
C GLY A 140 -24.93 -9.10 -1.74
N PRO A 141 -26.05 -9.35 -1.05
CA PRO A 141 -26.38 -8.64 0.19
C PRO A 141 -25.35 -8.83 1.30
N GLU A 142 -24.84 -10.05 1.48
CA GLU A 142 -23.82 -10.36 2.51
C GLU A 142 -22.52 -9.64 2.27
N ARG A 143 -22.03 -9.61 1.02
CA ARG A 143 -20.85 -8.84 0.62
C ARG A 143 -21.02 -7.35 0.94
N ASN A 144 -22.17 -6.78 0.57
CA ASN A 144 -22.43 -5.36 0.77
C ASN A 144 -22.56 -5.01 2.25
N GLN A 145 -23.14 -5.90 3.06
CA GLN A 145 -23.20 -5.74 4.52
C GLN A 145 -21.80 -5.75 5.14
N GLU A 146 -20.97 -6.70 4.74
CA GLU A 146 -19.60 -6.81 5.27
C GLU A 146 -18.74 -5.61 4.85
N LEU A 147 -18.89 -5.13 3.61
CA LEU A 147 -18.18 -3.96 3.10
C LEU A 147 -18.58 -2.70 3.87
N LEU A 148 -19.87 -2.47 4.12
CA LEU A 148 -20.36 -1.36 4.95
C LEU A 148 -19.78 -1.45 6.37
N ALA A 149 -19.80 -2.64 6.97
CA ALA A 149 -19.26 -2.86 8.31
C ALA A 149 -17.74 -2.57 8.38
N ALA A 150 -16.98 -3.00 7.38
CA ALA A 150 -15.54 -2.74 7.30
C ALA A 150 -15.24 -1.24 7.14
N TYR A 151 -16.01 -0.53 6.32
CA TYR A 151 -15.81 0.92 6.12
C TYR A 151 -16.21 1.76 7.32
N ARG A 152 -17.22 1.31 8.08
CA ARG A 152 -17.53 1.93 9.37
C ARG A 152 -16.41 1.69 10.40
N ALA A 153 -15.88 0.48 10.45
CA ALA A 153 -14.78 0.13 11.35
C ALA A 153 -13.51 0.93 11.00
N LEU A 154 -13.24 1.18 9.71
CA LEU A 154 -12.20 2.09 9.25
C LEU A 154 -12.48 3.57 9.59
N GLY A 155 -13.69 3.93 10.01
CA GLY A 155 -14.08 5.32 10.26
C GLY A 155 -14.31 6.14 8.99
N LEU A 156 -14.43 5.50 7.82
CA LEU A 156 -14.68 6.18 6.55
C LEU A 156 -16.14 6.59 6.38
N LEU A 157 -17.07 5.75 6.84
CA LEU A 157 -18.51 5.99 6.69
C LEU A 157 -19.19 6.19 8.04
N ALA A 158 -20.19 7.06 8.07
CA ALA A 158 -20.94 7.38 9.28
C ALA A 158 -21.63 6.13 9.85
N PRO A 159 -21.60 5.93 11.17
CA PRO A 159 -22.33 4.83 11.82
C PRO A 159 -23.82 4.83 11.54
N SER A 160 -24.43 6.01 11.29
CA SER A 160 -25.84 6.21 10.98
C SER A 160 -26.24 5.86 9.56
N LEU A 161 -25.28 5.72 8.62
CA LEU A 161 -25.56 5.37 7.23
C LEU A 161 -26.22 3.97 7.16
N ASP A 162 -27.46 3.86 6.72
CA ASP A 162 -28.15 2.58 6.62
C ASP A 162 -27.69 1.75 5.40
N GLN A 163 -27.95 0.44 5.47
CA GLN A 163 -27.55 -0.52 4.42
C GLN A 163 -28.19 -0.25 3.05
N ALA A 164 -29.44 0.22 3.05
CA ALA A 164 -30.17 0.46 1.81
C ALA A 164 -29.58 1.67 1.05
N THR A 165 -29.32 2.76 1.75
CA THR A 165 -28.66 3.96 1.21
C THR A 165 -27.24 3.64 0.75
N PHE A 166 -26.45 2.90 1.55
CA PHE A 166 -25.12 2.47 1.14
C PHE A 166 -25.18 1.68 -0.18
N THR A 167 -26.02 0.66 -0.26
CA THR A 167 -26.06 -0.24 -1.42
C THR A 167 -26.59 0.46 -2.68
N ARG A 168 -27.60 1.33 -2.52
CA ARG A 168 -28.27 1.96 -3.66
C ARG A 168 -27.53 3.20 -4.17
N GLU A 169 -26.93 3.98 -3.29
CA GLU A 169 -26.41 5.31 -3.63
C GLU A 169 -24.88 5.39 -3.60
N LEU A 170 -24.24 4.89 -2.54
CA LEU A 170 -22.79 5.03 -2.39
C LEU A 170 -21.99 3.96 -3.10
N LEU A 171 -22.39 2.70 -2.96
CA LEU A 171 -21.64 1.57 -3.51
C LEU A 171 -21.42 1.69 -5.02
N PRO A 172 -22.40 2.11 -5.85
CA PRO A 172 -22.16 2.32 -7.29
C PRO A 172 -21.11 3.39 -7.61
N VAL A 173 -20.93 4.36 -6.72
CA VAL A 173 -19.92 5.43 -6.88
C VAL A 173 -18.55 4.95 -6.42
N LEU A 174 -18.50 4.15 -5.36
CA LEU A 174 -17.26 3.59 -4.80
C LEU A 174 -16.72 2.42 -5.63
N ALA A 175 -17.60 1.60 -6.22
CA ALA A 175 -17.27 0.34 -6.88
C ALA A 175 -16.13 0.47 -7.91
N PRO A 176 -16.06 1.46 -8.80
CA PRO A 176 -14.98 1.57 -9.77
C PRO A 176 -13.58 1.72 -9.12
N MET A 177 -13.49 2.45 -8.00
CA MET A 177 -12.23 2.61 -7.27
C MET A 177 -11.88 1.32 -6.52
N LEU A 178 -12.87 0.71 -5.85
CA LEU A 178 -12.70 -0.54 -5.11
C LEU A 178 -12.26 -1.68 -6.02
N ASP A 179 -12.94 -1.85 -7.14
CA ASP A 179 -12.58 -2.84 -8.15
C ASP A 179 -11.17 -2.60 -8.70
N TRP A 180 -10.83 -1.35 -8.94
CA TRP A 180 -9.48 -1.00 -9.40
C TRP A 180 -8.41 -1.37 -8.34
N GLN A 181 -8.67 -1.09 -7.06
CA GLN A 181 -7.73 -1.41 -5.98
C GLN A 181 -7.45 -2.91 -5.88
N VAL A 182 -8.49 -3.74 -5.92
CA VAL A 182 -8.36 -5.19 -5.75
C VAL A 182 -8.24 -5.97 -7.06
N GLN A 183 -8.32 -5.33 -8.21
CA GLN A 183 -8.25 -5.98 -9.52
C GLN A 183 -7.09 -6.97 -9.64
N PRO A 184 -5.86 -6.64 -9.21
CA PRO A 184 -4.76 -7.59 -9.29
C PRO A 184 -4.97 -8.86 -8.47
N LEU A 185 -5.78 -8.79 -7.41
CA LEU A 185 -6.02 -9.90 -6.49
C LEU A 185 -7.15 -10.84 -6.94
N ARG A 186 -7.81 -10.54 -8.09
CA ARG A 186 -8.90 -11.37 -8.63
C ARG A 186 -8.39 -12.62 -9.37
N THR A 187 -7.12 -12.64 -9.74
CA THR A 187 -6.48 -13.75 -10.47
C THR A 187 -5.21 -14.17 -9.76
N PRO A 188 -4.79 -15.45 -9.85
CA PRO A 188 -3.54 -15.89 -9.24
C PRO A 188 -2.30 -15.17 -9.78
N ARG A 189 -2.37 -14.75 -11.05
CA ARG A 189 -1.31 -13.98 -11.72
C ARG A 189 -1.95 -12.85 -12.50
N PHE A 190 -1.39 -11.64 -12.37
CA PHE A 190 -1.93 -10.43 -12.99
C PHE A 190 -0.88 -9.75 -13.90
N ASP A 191 -1.33 -9.37 -15.10
CA ASP A 191 -0.56 -8.57 -16.05
C ASP A 191 -0.78 -7.08 -15.79
N PHE A 192 0.23 -6.40 -15.30
CA PHE A 192 0.17 -4.98 -14.99
C PHE A 192 0.33 -4.05 -16.20
N ALA A 193 0.77 -4.54 -17.37
CA ALA A 193 0.97 -3.70 -18.56
C ALA A 193 -0.31 -2.96 -18.99
N HIS A 194 -1.47 -3.53 -18.68
CA HIS A 194 -2.76 -3.00 -19.09
C HIS A 194 -3.58 -2.39 -17.93
N LYS A 195 -2.98 -2.22 -16.75
CA LYS A 195 -3.66 -1.60 -15.61
C LYS A 195 -3.77 -0.09 -15.79
N THR A 196 -4.99 0.38 -16.05
CA THR A 196 -5.27 1.81 -16.21
C THR A 196 -5.66 2.46 -14.88
N PRO A 197 -5.36 3.75 -14.67
CA PRO A 197 -5.84 4.48 -13.48
C PRO A 197 -7.36 4.43 -13.37
N PRO A 198 -7.91 4.50 -12.14
CA PRO A 198 -9.36 4.54 -11.94
C PRO A 198 -9.92 5.87 -12.47
N ARG A 199 -11.18 5.84 -12.90
CA ARG A 199 -11.89 7.07 -13.28
C ARG A 199 -12.22 7.86 -12.01
N HIS A 200 -11.96 9.15 -12.05
CA HIS A 200 -12.41 10.06 -10.99
C HIS A 200 -13.94 10.16 -10.98
N PRO A 201 -14.57 10.16 -9.79
CA PRO A 201 -16.01 10.40 -9.69
C PRO A 201 -16.38 11.77 -10.26
N ALA A 202 -17.55 11.87 -10.90
CA ALA A 202 -18.10 13.14 -11.35
C ALA A 202 -18.38 14.10 -10.16
N PRO A 203 -18.46 15.42 -10.37
CA PRO A 203 -18.67 16.37 -9.27
C PRO A 203 -19.91 16.09 -8.40
N ALA A 204 -21.01 15.62 -8.98
CA ALA A 204 -22.21 15.21 -8.23
C ALA A 204 -21.94 13.98 -7.34
N GLN A 205 -21.16 13.01 -7.83
CA GLN A 205 -20.75 11.83 -7.08
C GLN A 205 -19.78 12.19 -5.95
N GLN A 206 -18.87 13.13 -6.17
CA GLN A 206 -17.98 13.64 -5.11
C GLN A 206 -18.76 14.29 -3.97
N ARG A 207 -19.81 15.05 -4.26
CA ARG A 207 -20.71 15.63 -3.24
C ARG A 207 -21.41 14.53 -2.46
N LEU A 208 -22.01 13.56 -3.15
CA LEU A 208 -22.66 12.41 -2.50
C LEU A 208 -21.71 11.67 -1.54
N LEU A 209 -20.47 11.44 -1.96
CA LEU A 209 -19.47 10.83 -1.08
C LEU A 209 -19.17 11.72 0.12
N ALA A 210 -18.98 13.02 -0.08
CA ALA A 210 -18.69 13.97 0.99
C ALA A 210 -19.80 14.03 2.06
N ASP A 211 -21.05 13.91 1.66
CA ASP A 211 -22.22 13.95 2.56
C ASP A 211 -22.30 12.71 3.49
N HIS A 212 -21.63 11.61 3.13
CA HIS A 212 -21.67 10.35 3.89
C HIS A 212 -20.32 9.93 4.50
N LEU A 213 -19.23 10.64 4.15
CA LEU A 213 -17.93 10.42 4.79
C LEU A 213 -17.95 10.94 6.22
N ALA A 214 -17.60 10.06 7.17
CA ALA A 214 -17.45 10.42 8.58
C ALA A 214 -16.07 11.01 8.88
N GLY A 215 -15.06 10.57 8.14
CA GLY A 215 -13.68 10.97 8.32
C GLY A 215 -12.73 10.20 7.42
N MET A 216 -11.44 10.31 7.71
CA MET A 216 -10.39 9.54 7.05
C MET A 216 -9.41 9.04 8.11
N PRO A 217 -9.18 7.72 8.22
CA PRO A 217 -8.17 7.20 9.14
C PRO A 217 -6.82 7.84 8.83
N PRO A 218 -6.01 8.20 9.82
CA PRO A 218 -4.74 8.89 9.61
C PRO A 218 -3.72 8.07 8.82
N GLU A 219 -3.90 6.75 8.72
CA GLU A 219 -3.07 5.84 7.94
C GLU A 219 -3.47 5.81 6.45
N MET A 220 -4.75 6.07 6.14
CA MET A 220 -5.32 5.86 4.80
C MET A 220 -4.61 6.68 3.70
N PRO A 221 -4.35 7.99 3.85
CA PRO A 221 -3.70 8.76 2.79
C PRO A 221 -2.30 8.24 2.45
N ALA A 222 -1.54 7.80 3.46
CA ALA A 222 -0.22 7.23 3.25
C ALA A 222 -0.30 5.86 2.57
N PHE A 223 -1.26 5.03 2.97
CA PHE A 223 -1.49 3.72 2.35
C PHE A 223 -1.91 3.87 0.88
N GLU A 224 -2.89 4.72 0.59
CA GLU A 224 -3.37 4.97 -0.78
C GLU A 224 -2.24 5.48 -1.68
N ARG A 225 -1.45 6.44 -1.21
CA ARG A 225 -0.30 6.95 -1.97
C ARG A 225 0.70 5.84 -2.29
N ALA A 226 1.07 5.02 -1.33
CA ALA A 226 2.01 3.94 -1.52
C ALA A 226 1.45 2.83 -2.42
N TRP A 227 0.16 2.51 -2.29
CA TRP A 227 -0.52 1.55 -3.18
C TRP A 227 -0.56 2.04 -4.63
N MET A 228 -0.92 3.32 -4.84
CA MET A 228 -0.90 3.95 -6.17
C MET A 228 0.50 3.97 -6.76
N GLY A 229 1.51 4.27 -5.95
CA GLY A 229 2.91 4.24 -6.35
C GLY A 229 3.37 2.85 -6.78
N LEU A 230 3.01 1.81 -6.01
CA LEU A 230 3.26 0.42 -6.38
C LEU A 230 2.58 0.06 -7.71
N MET A 231 1.28 0.37 -7.86
CA MET A 231 0.55 0.11 -9.09
C MET A 231 1.21 0.80 -10.29
N HIS A 232 1.65 2.05 -10.12
CA HIS A 232 2.38 2.79 -11.16
C HIS A 232 3.71 2.11 -11.53
N LEU A 233 4.52 1.71 -10.55
CA LEU A 233 5.78 1.01 -10.78
C LEU A 233 5.56 -0.31 -11.55
N LEU A 234 4.60 -1.12 -11.12
CA LEU A 234 4.28 -2.40 -11.75
C LEU A 234 3.76 -2.23 -13.18
N THR A 235 2.92 -1.21 -13.40
CA THR A 235 2.44 -0.84 -14.76
C THR A 235 3.59 -0.40 -15.65
N ARG A 236 4.49 0.46 -15.15
CA ARG A 236 5.68 0.90 -15.89
C ARG A 236 6.63 -0.24 -16.24
N LEU A 237 6.77 -1.21 -15.35
CA LEU A 237 7.52 -2.45 -15.59
C LEU A 237 6.84 -3.33 -16.64
N GLY A 238 5.53 -3.25 -16.82
CA GLY A 238 4.74 -4.22 -17.55
C GLY A 238 4.94 -5.62 -16.98
N ALA A 239 4.95 -5.74 -15.66
CA ALA A 239 5.26 -6.98 -14.98
C ALA A 239 4.06 -7.91 -14.90
N HIS A 240 4.31 -9.23 -15.04
CA HIS A 240 3.34 -10.26 -14.66
C HIS A 240 3.69 -10.75 -13.26
N VAL A 241 2.80 -10.49 -12.31
CA VAL A 241 3.03 -10.75 -10.88
C VAL A 241 2.08 -11.83 -10.38
N ASP A 242 2.61 -12.78 -9.62
CA ASP A 242 1.79 -13.69 -8.83
C ASP A 242 1.20 -12.93 -7.64
N THR A 243 -0.11 -12.80 -7.64
CA THR A 243 -0.88 -11.98 -6.70
C THR A 243 -1.63 -12.80 -5.66
N ALA A 244 -1.51 -14.13 -5.69
CA ALA A 244 -2.00 -15.02 -4.66
C ALA A 244 -1.20 -14.81 -3.37
N SER A 245 -1.59 -13.81 -2.59
CA SER A 245 -0.79 -13.38 -1.43
C SER A 245 -1.27 -14.00 -0.13
N ARG A 246 -0.31 -14.58 0.61
CA ARG A 246 -0.52 -15.04 2.00
C ARG A 246 -0.82 -13.91 2.98
N TRP A 247 -0.57 -12.66 2.61
CA TRP A 247 -0.74 -11.49 3.47
C TRP A 247 -2.18 -10.97 3.49
N ILE A 248 -2.96 -11.28 2.46
CA ILE A 248 -4.39 -10.97 2.36
C ILE A 248 -5.14 -12.30 2.47
N ALA A 249 -4.91 -13.03 3.55
CA ALA A 249 -5.71 -14.21 3.85
C ALA A 249 -7.17 -13.77 4.12
N PRO A 250 -8.16 -14.51 3.61
CA PRO A 250 -9.55 -14.24 3.97
C PRO A 250 -9.67 -14.29 5.50
N ALA A 251 -10.27 -13.26 6.08
CA ALA A 251 -10.48 -13.17 7.51
C ALA A 251 -11.18 -14.45 7.99
N THR A 252 -10.48 -15.27 8.76
CA THR A 252 -11.11 -16.41 9.46
C THR A 252 -12.16 -15.81 10.38
N PRO A 253 -13.43 -16.26 10.34
CA PRO A 253 -14.44 -15.75 11.25
C PRO A 253 -13.93 -15.94 12.68
N ARG A 254 -13.88 -14.87 13.48
CA ARG A 254 -13.66 -15.01 14.91
C ARG A 254 -14.69 -15.97 15.43
N ALA A 255 -14.26 -17.11 15.98
CA ALA A 255 -15.13 -17.98 16.75
C ALA A 255 -15.78 -17.10 17.83
N SER A 256 -17.11 -17.01 17.77
CA SER A 256 -17.93 -16.38 18.80
C SER A 256 -17.60 -17.12 20.09
N GLY A 257 -16.87 -16.45 21.00
CA GLY A 257 -16.60 -16.97 22.31
C GLY A 257 -17.92 -17.22 23.02
N THR A 258 -18.24 -18.47 23.20
CA THR A 258 -19.25 -18.92 24.15
C THR A 258 -18.82 -18.43 25.52
N VAL A 259 -19.54 -17.44 26.04
CA VAL A 259 -19.50 -17.09 27.45
C VAL A 259 -20.10 -18.29 28.20
N GLU A 260 -19.24 -19.12 28.76
CA GLU A 260 -19.68 -20.06 29.80
C GLU A 260 -19.98 -19.25 31.05
N THR A 261 -21.28 -19.10 31.32
CA THR A 261 -21.79 -18.75 32.65
C THR A 261 -21.71 -19.99 33.50
N GLY A 262 -20.79 -19.98 34.43
CA GLY A 262 -20.68 -20.85 35.60
C GLY A 262 -20.68 -19.99 36.85
#